data_1826bec314641985fc1dc1eb51bb4d1b
#
_entry.id   1826bec314641985fc1dc1eb51bb4d1b
#
_cell.length_a   1.000
_cell.length_b   1.000
_cell.length_c   1.000
_cell.angle_alpha   90.00
_cell.angle_beta   90.00
_cell.angle_gamma   90.00
#
_symmetry.space_group_name_H-M   'P 1'
#
loop_
_entity.id
_entity.type
_entity.pdbx_description
1 polymer ?
#
loop_
_entity_poly.entity_id
_entity_poly.type
_entity_poly.pdbx_seq_one_letter_code
_entity_poly.pdbx_strand_id
1 'polypeptide(L)'
;MTSPDHVTLSKLTGTGMTVKNATDDMRGRKVTDKDGKDVGKVHDVFVDDRERKARFLLVEHGGFLGIDERKSFIPVDAISRTTSDDVYINDTRDHVAKAPGYDPDLVNDRSYQSSIYVYYGCAPYWSAGYAYPGFNL
;
A
#
# COMPACT_ATOMS: atom_id res chain seq x y z
N MET A 1 -17.64 -8.69 21.33
CA MET A 1 -18.07 -7.43 20.71
C MET A 1 -16.91 -6.84 19.93
N THR A 2 -17.14 -6.56 18.67
CA THR A 2 -16.10 -5.98 17.84
C THR A 2 -15.90 -4.52 18.22
N SER A 3 -14.66 -4.12 18.45
CA SER A 3 -14.33 -2.72 18.66
C SER A 3 -14.76 -1.89 17.45
N PRO A 4 -15.33 -0.69 17.64
CA PRO A 4 -15.65 0.18 16.49
C PRO A 4 -14.42 0.49 15.62
N ASP A 5 -13.22 0.35 16.18
CA ASP A 5 -11.97 0.59 15.48
C ASP A 5 -11.43 -0.65 14.77
N HIS A 6 -12.08 -1.79 14.95
CA HIS A 6 -11.62 -3.02 14.32
C HIS A 6 -11.99 -3.03 12.85
N VAL A 7 -10.98 -3.06 12.00
CA VAL A 7 -11.12 -3.06 10.55
C VAL A 7 -10.28 -4.20 9.99
N THR A 8 -10.84 -4.94 9.07
CA THR A 8 -10.13 -6.01 8.39
C THR A 8 -9.65 -5.51 7.04
N LEU A 9 -8.38 -5.74 6.76
CA LEU A 9 -7.79 -5.45 5.47
C LEU A 9 -7.83 -6.69 4.60
N SER A 10 -8.23 -6.52 3.36
CA SER A 10 -8.28 -7.61 2.38
C SER A 10 -7.66 -7.16 1.07
N LYS A 11 -7.06 -8.08 0.36
CA LYS A 11 -6.55 -7.80 -0.99
C LYS A 11 -7.72 -7.50 -1.92
N LEU A 12 -7.58 -6.46 -2.72
CA LEU A 12 -8.58 -6.10 -3.72
C LEU A 12 -8.89 -7.28 -4.64
N THR A 13 -7.86 -8.03 -5.05
CA THR A 13 -7.97 -9.23 -5.88
C THR A 13 -8.67 -10.33 -5.08
N GLY A 14 -9.47 -10.53 -4.53
CA GLY A 14 -10.11 -11.62 -3.78
C GLY A 14 -11.35 -11.17 -3.05
N THR A 15 -11.60 -9.87 -3.04
CA THR A 15 -12.75 -9.34 -2.33
C THR A 15 -14.05 -9.39 -3.15
N GLY A 16 -13.94 -9.60 -4.46
CA GLY A 16 -15.08 -9.44 -5.36
C GLY A 16 -15.47 -7.99 -5.61
N MET A 17 -14.74 -7.04 -5.02
CA MET A 17 -14.96 -5.62 -5.28
C MET A 17 -14.56 -5.27 -6.71
N THR A 18 -15.38 -4.49 -7.37
CA THR A 18 -15.10 -3.99 -8.71
C THR A 18 -14.61 -2.55 -8.60
N VAL A 19 -13.47 -2.27 -9.23
CA VAL A 19 -13.00 -0.90 -9.35
C VAL A 19 -13.91 -0.18 -10.34
N LYS A 20 -14.50 0.91 -9.89
CA LYS A 20 -15.51 1.64 -10.64
C LYS A 20 -14.97 2.14 -11.98
N ASN A 21 -13.72 2.51 -12.03
CA ASN A 21 -13.02 2.98 -13.20
C ASN A 21 -11.72 2.20 -13.36
N ALA A 22 -11.51 1.56 -14.50
CA ALA A 22 -10.29 0.80 -14.74
C ALA A 22 -9.02 1.66 -14.58
N THR A 23 -9.13 2.96 -14.84
CA THR A 23 -8.02 3.91 -14.68
C THR A 23 -7.66 4.14 -13.21
N ASP A 24 -8.54 3.81 -12.28
CA ASP A 24 -8.29 3.95 -10.84
C ASP A 24 -7.70 2.69 -10.22
N ASP A 25 -7.66 1.59 -10.96
CA ASP A 25 -7.07 0.35 -10.49
C ASP A 25 -5.55 0.42 -10.61
N MET A 26 -4.88 0.51 -9.48
CA MET A 26 -3.42 0.66 -9.44
C MET A 26 -2.66 -0.66 -9.60
N ARG A 27 -3.37 -1.80 -9.60
CA ARG A 27 -2.70 -3.10 -9.73
C ARG A 27 -1.94 -3.22 -11.05
N GLY A 28 -0.72 -3.73 -10.98
CA GLY A 28 0.14 -3.91 -12.14
C GLY A 28 0.93 -2.69 -12.57
N ARG A 29 0.67 -1.53 -11.98
CA ARG A 29 1.41 -0.32 -12.32
C ARG A 29 2.81 -0.36 -11.74
N LYS A 30 3.74 0.24 -12.46
CA LYS A 30 5.11 0.40 -12.00
C LYS A 30 5.16 1.38 -10.83
N VAL A 31 5.97 1.05 -9.82
CA VAL A 31 6.21 1.94 -8.69
C VAL A 31 7.56 2.62 -8.88
N THR A 32 7.56 3.94 -8.90
CA THR A 32 8.75 4.77 -9.09
C THR A 32 8.96 5.63 -7.85
N ASP A 33 10.20 5.69 -7.39
CA ASP A 33 10.54 6.48 -6.20
C ASP A 33 10.67 7.98 -6.53
N LYS A 34 10.91 8.80 -5.51
CA LYS A 34 11.01 10.24 -5.68
C LYS A 34 12.19 10.69 -6.53
N ASP A 35 13.19 9.82 -6.70
CA ASP A 35 14.37 10.09 -7.52
C ASP A 35 14.26 9.50 -8.93
N GLY A 36 13.10 8.94 -9.28
CA GLY A 36 12.86 8.34 -10.58
C GLY A 36 13.34 6.90 -10.71
N LYS A 37 13.74 6.25 -9.61
CA LYS A 37 14.22 4.87 -9.64
C LYS A 37 13.07 3.88 -9.55
N ASP A 38 13.24 2.73 -10.21
CA ASP A 38 12.26 1.66 -10.21
C ASP A 38 12.26 0.93 -8.85
N VAL A 39 11.10 0.85 -8.22
CA VAL A 39 10.90 0.12 -6.96
C VAL A 39 10.30 -1.25 -7.22
N GLY A 40 9.46 -1.38 -8.22
CA GLY A 40 8.78 -2.63 -8.53
C GLY A 40 7.42 -2.38 -9.15
N LYS A 41 6.48 -3.28 -8.89
CA LYS A 41 5.11 -3.19 -9.41
C LYS A 41 4.10 -3.37 -8.29
N VAL A 42 2.96 -2.75 -8.43
CA VAL A 42 1.84 -2.98 -7.52
C VAL A 42 1.27 -4.38 -7.76
N HIS A 43 1.54 -5.29 -6.85
CA HIS A 43 1.03 -6.64 -6.91
C HIS A 43 -0.46 -6.68 -6.55
N ASP A 44 -0.82 -5.94 -5.51
CA ASP A 44 -2.21 -5.84 -5.06
C ASP A 44 -2.40 -4.58 -4.21
N VAL A 45 -3.64 -4.30 -3.87
CA VAL A 45 -4.02 -3.18 -3.00
C VAL A 45 -4.82 -3.76 -1.84
N PHE A 46 -4.46 -3.37 -0.62
CA PHE A 46 -5.24 -3.72 0.56
C PHE A 46 -6.28 -2.66 0.82
N VAL A 47 -7.53 -3.09 0.92
CA VAL A 47 -8.67 -2.22 1.19
C VAL A 47 -9.27 -2.59 2.54
N ASP A 48 -9.80 -1.61 3.26
CA ASP A 48 -10.52 -1.92 4.48
C ASP A 48 -11.96 -2.34 4.14
N ASP A 49 -12.48 -3.26 4.95
CA ASP A 49 -13.80 -3.84 4.75
C ASP A 49 -14.94 -2.91 5.19
N ARG A 50 -14.62 -1.85 5.90
CA ARG A 50 -15.60 -0.95 6.50
C ARG A 50 -15.91 0.24 5.59
N GLU A 51 -14.87 0.97 5.16
CA GLU A 51 -15.02 2.14 4.31
C GLU A 51 -14.74 1.84 2.84
N ARG A 52 -14.20 0.65 2.55
CA ARG A 52 -13.82 0.20 1.21
C ARG A 52 -12.83 1.14 0.53
N LYS A 53 -11.89 1.64 1.33
CA LYS A 53 -10.82 2.52 0.86
C LYS A 53 -9.50 1.79 0.82
N ALA A 54 -8.67 2.13 -0.16
CA ALA A 54 -7.31 1.61 -0.21
C ALA A 54 -6.52 2.11 0.98
N ARG A 55 -5.80 1.21 1.64
CA ARG A 55 -4.97 1.57 2.80
C ARG A 55 -3.50 1.31 2.56
N PHE A 56 -3.17 0.21 1.89
CA PHE A 56 -1.78 -0.16 1.61
C PHE A 56 -1.63 -0.72 0.21
N LEU A 57 -0.47 -0.49 -0.36
CA LEU A 57 -0.03 -1.16 -1.58
C LEU A 57 0.82 -2.37 -1.19
N LEU A 58 0.62 -3.47 -1.86
CA LEU A 58 1.53 -4.60 -1.83
C LEU A 58 2.41 -4.50 -3.06
N VAL A 59 3.67 -4.15 -2.88
CA VAL A 59 4.60 -3.89 -3.98
C VAL A 59 5.55 -5.07 -4.12
N GLU A 60 5.57 -5.65 -5.31
CA GLU A 60 6.48 -6.71 -5.67
C GLU A 60 7.74 -6.09 -6.27
N HIS A 61 8.87 -6.34 -5.64
CA HIS A 61 10.15 -5.86 -6.16
C HIS A 61 10.50 -6.63 -7.42
N GLY A 62 11.00 -5.92 -8.42
CA GLY A 62 11.43 -6.57 -9.64
C GLY A 62 12.50 -7.61 -9.35
N GLY A 63 12.35 -8.80 -9.93
CA GLY A 63 13.24 -9.92 -9.71
C GLY A 63 14.62 -9.78 -10.31
N PHE A 64 15.10 -8.56 -10.52
CA PHE A 64 16.39 -8.33 -11.16
C PHE A 64 17.57 -8.83 -10.33
N LEU A 65 17.36 -9.12 -9.05
CA LEU A 65 18.40 -9.71 -8.21
C LEU A 65 18.23 -11.20 -8.00
N GLY A 66 17.10 -11.76 -8.40
CA GLY A 66 16.83 -13.20 -8.35
C GLY A 66 16.88 -13.85 -6.97
N ILE A 67 17.10 -13.08 -5.92
CA ILE A 67 17.45 -13.63 -4.63
C ILE A 67 16.31 -13.49 -3.64
N ASP A 68 15.46 -12.51 -3.79
CA ASP A 68 14.44 -12.26 -2.79
C ASP A 68 13.22 -11.63 -3.46
N GLU A 69 12.14 -12.41 -3.56
CA GLU A 69 10.84 -11.92 -4.02
C GLU A 69 10.12 -11.17 -2.90
N ARG A 70 10.88 -10.46 -2.10
CA ARG A 70 10.36 -9.73 -0.97
C ARG A 70 9.37 -8.68 -1.44
N LYS A 71 8.19 -8.70 -0.84
CA LYS A 71 7.17 -7.69 -1.11
C LYS A 71 7.22 -6.62 -0.03
N SER A 72 6.89 -5.41 -0.40
CA SER A 72 6.80 -4.27 0.51
C SER A 72 5.35 -3.89 0.74
N PHE A 73 5.07 -3.49 1.97
CA PHE A 73 3.76 -3.08 2.41
C PHE A 73 3.80 -1.57 2.62
N ILE A 74 3.28 -0.80 1.66
CA ILE A 74 3.46 0.66 1.61
C ILE A 74 2.12 1.35 1.81
N PRO A 75 2.00 2.30 2.76
CA PRO A 75 0.75 3.05 2.91
C PRO A 75 0.43 3.83 1.64
N VAL A 76 -0.84 3.86 1.26
CA VAL A 76 -1.26 4.68 0.10
C VAL A 76 -0.97 6.16 0.33
N ASP A 77 -0.82 6.57 1.59
CA ASP A 77 -0.47 7.95 1.97
C ASP A 77 0.93 8.34 1.52
N ALA A 78 1.79 7.38 1.22
CA ALA A 78 3.13 7.63 0.69
C ALA A 78 3.11 7.91 -0.82
N ILE A 79 1.98 7.75 -1.50
CA ILE A 79 1.86 8.03 -2.92
C ILE A 79 1.83 9.53 -3.13
N SER A 80 2.72 10.04 -4.00
CA SER A 80 2.75 11.46 -4.36
C SER A 80 1.85 11.78 -5.55
N ARG A 81 1.78 10.86 -6.53
CA ARG A 81 0.89 10.97 -7.68
C ARG A 81 0.79 9.64 -8.41
N THR A 82 -0.20 9.52 -9.27
CA THR A 82 -0.37 8.35 -10.12
C THR A 82 -0.59 8.78 -11.57
N THR A 83 -0.17 7.91 -12.49
CA THR A 83 -0.52 8.01 -13.91
C THR A 83 -1.18 6.69 -14.33
N SER A 84 -1.57 6.56 -15.58
CA SER A 84 -2.16 5.31 -16.06
C SER A 84 -1.21 4.11 -15.93
N ASP A 85 0.09 4.35 -15.96
CA ASP A 85 1.10 3.29 -15.97
C ASP A 85 1.96 3.25 -14.72
N ASP A 86 1.96 4.30 -13.93
CA ASP A 86 2.90 4.47 -12.82
C ASP A 86 2.22 4.91 -11.55
N VAL A 87 2.82 4.51 -10.42
CA VAL A 87 2.55 5.04 -9.08
C VAL A 87 3.86 5.63 -8.57
N TYR A 88 3.83 6.91 -8.23
CA TYR A 88 5.01 7.61 -7.70
C TYR A 88 4.87 7.72 -6.19
N ILE A 89 5.90 7.31 -5.47
CA ILE A 89 5.93 7.41 -4.01
C ILE A 89 6.87 8.51 -3.55
N ASN A 90 6.55 9.10 -2.41
CA ASN A 90 7.35 10.16 -1.81
C ASN A 90 8.42 9.60 -0.87
N ASP A 91 9.18 8.65 -1.39
CA ASP A 91 10.24 7.99 -0.63
C ASP A 91 11.31 7.48 -1.59
N THR A 92 12.43 7.01 -1.05
CA THR A 92 13.52 6.45 -1.86
C THR A 92 13.42 4.94 -1.93
N ARG A 93 13.91 4.39 -3.02
CA ARG A 93 14.02 2.94 -3.21
C ARG A 93 14.80 2.28 -2.06
N ASP A 94 15.88 2.91 -1.62
CA ASP A 94 16.69 2.37 -0.51
C ASP A 94 15.92 2.35 0.80
N HIS A 95 15.14 3.37 1.08
CA HIS A 95 14.33 3.42 2.28
C HIS A 95 13.25 2.33 2.25
N VAL A 96 12.63 2.12 1.10
CA VAL A 96 11.66 1.04 0.92
C VAL A 96 12.31 -0.32 1.13
N ALA A 97 13.52 -0.51 0.59
CA ALA A 97 14.24 -1.78 0.69
C ALA A 97 14.57 -2.16 2.14
N LYS A 98 14.74 -1.16 3.01
CA LYS A 98 15.08 -1.36 4.42
C LYS A 98 13.85 -1.39 5.33
N ALA A 99 12.67 -1.19 4.79
CA ALA A 99 11.44 -1.19 5.57
C ALA A 99 11.11 -2.58 6.10
N PRO A 100 10.29 -2.67 7.17
CA PRO A 100 9.71 -3.96 7.55
C PRO A 100 8.99 -4.56 6.34
N GLY A 101 9.31 -5.81 6.02
CA GLY A 101 8.73 -6.48 4.87
C GLY A 101 7.26 -6.84 5.09
N TYR A 102 6.60 -7.17 4.00
CA TYR A 102 5.23 -7.66 4.06
C TYR A 102 5.20 -9.02 4.77
N ASP A 103 4.34 -9.14 5.76
CA ASP A 103 4.07 -10.40 6.46
C ASP A 103 2.56 -10.66 6.41
N PRO A 104 2.13 -11.69 5.66
CA PRO A 104 0.71 -11.96 5.52
C PRO A 104 0.01 -12.32 6.84
N ASP A 105 0.75 -12.80 7.82
CA ASP A 105 0.19 -13.15 9.13
C ASP A 105 -0.06 -11.93 10.01
N LEU A 106 0.56 -10.80 9.69
CA LEU A 106 0.49 -9.58 10.48
C LEU A 106 -0.35 -8.47 9.84
N VAL A 107 -0.91 -8.69 8.66
CA VAL A 107 -1.64 -7.66 7.92
C VAL A 107 -2.72 -7.00 8.75
N ASN A 108 -3.43 -7.77 9.57
CA ASN A 108 -4.52 -7.26 10.40
C ASN A 108 -4.08 -6.94 11.85
N ASP A 109 -2.79 -6.97 12.11
CA ASP A 109 -2.23 -6.60 13.41
C ASP A 109 -2.02 -5.09 13.45
N ARG A 110 -2.66 -4.43 14.40
CA ARG A 110 -2.60 -2.96 14.53
C ARG A 110 -1.18 -2.48 14.82
N SER A 111 -0.42 -3.22 15.62
CA SER A 111 0.97 -2.86 15.94
C SER A 111 1.85 -2.93 14.71
N TYR A 112 1.66 -3.94 13.87
CA TYR A 112 2.39 -4.06 12.61
C TYR A 112 2.05 -2.90 11.68
N GLN A 113 0.77 -2.60 11.50
CA GLN A 113 0.33 -1.47 10.69
C GLN A 113 0.91 -0.16 11.20
N SER A 114 0.90 0.06 12.53
CA SER A 114 1.48 1.24 13.14
C SER A 114 2.96 1.38 12.80
N SER A 115 3.71 0.29 12.90
CA SER A 115 5.16 0.32 12.59
C SER A 115 5.42 0.70 11.14
N ILE A 116 4.56 0.26 10.22
CA ILE A 116 4.66 0.62 8.81
C ILE A 116 4.40 2.12 8.63
N TYR A 117 3.33 2.64 9.23
CA TYR A 117 3.02 4.07 9.13
C TYR A 117 4.16 4.93 9.69
N VAL A 118 4.69 4.56 10.86
CA VAL A 118 5.80 5.28 11.48
C VAL A 118 7.02 5.26 10.56
N TYR A 119 7.32 4.12 9.99
CA TYR A 119 8.48 3.98 9.11
C TYR A 119 8.39 4.94 7.90
N TYR A 120 7.21 5.03 7.28
CA TYR A 120 7.00 5.87 6.11
C TYR A 120 6.65 7.32 6.46
N GLY A 121 6.55 7.66 7.75
CA GLY A 121 6.24 9.01 8.18
C GLY A 121 4.82 9.45 7.89
N CYS A 122 3.90 8.51 7.83
CA CYS A 122 2.50 8.78 7.53
C CYS A 122 1.64 8.62 8.79
N ALA A 123 0.58 9.41 8.89
CA ALA A 123 -0.41 9.24 9.97
C ALA A 123 -1.26 8.00 9.69
N PRO A 124 -1.52 7.15 10.69
CA PRO A 124 -2.40 6.00 10.51
C PRO A 124 -3.82 6.43 10.12
N TYR A 125 -4.51 5.60 9.34
CA TYR A 125 -5.86 5.92 8.89
C TYR A 125 -6.88 6.03 10.02
N TRP A 126 -6.57 5.48 11.19
CA TRP A 126 -7.44 5.57 12.37
C TRP A 126 -7.14 6.78 13.26
N SER A 127 -6.19 7.62 12.88
CA SER A 127 -5.82 8.79 13.70
C SER A 127 -6.87 9.89 13.59
N ALA A 128 -7.01 10.66 14.67
CA ALA A 128 -7.85 11.84 14.64
C ALA A 128 -7.31 12.84 13.61
N GLY A 129 -8.21 13.39 12.81
CA GLY A 129 -7.82 14.35 11.78
C GLY A 129 -7.16 13.75 10.54
N TYR A 130 -7.21 12.42 10.41
CA TYR A 130 -6.66 11.76 9.24
C TYR A 130 -7.31 12.25 7.94
N ALA A 131 -6.49 12.61 6.95
CA ALA A 131 -6.97 13.04 5.63
C ALA A 131 -6.64 11.95 4.59
N TYR A 132 -7.67 11.34 4.03
CA TYR A 132 -7.50 10.32 3.00
C TYR A 132 -6.99 10.94 1.70
N PRO A 133 -5.99 10.31 1.03
CA PRO A 133 -5.43 10.85 -0.22
C PRO A 133 -6.39 10.91 -1.41
N GLY A 134 -7.54 10.28 -1.34
CA GLY A 134 -8.57 10.42 -2.36
C GLY A 134 -8.49 9.44 -3.52
N PHE A 135 -7.95 8.24 -3.30
CA PHE A 135 -7.94 7.21 -4.34
C PHE A 135 -9.32 6.54 -4.44
N ASN A 136 -9.90 6.57 -5.61
CA ASN A 136 -11.21 5.94 -5.88
C ASN A 136 -10.99 4.49 -6.32
N LEU A 137 -11.53 3.57 -5.57
CA LEU A 137 -11.51 2.14 -5.91
C LEU A 137 -12.90 1.64 -6.24
#